data_78b79f9ecd7a103ab59f107d96b1c563
#
_entry.id   78b79f9ecd7a103ab59f107d96b1c563
#
_cell.length_a   1.000
_cell.length_b   1.000
_cell.length_c   1.000
_cell.angle_alpha   90.00
_cell.angle_beta   90.00
_cell.angle_gamma   90.00
#
_symmetry.space_group_name_H-M   'P 1'
#
loop_
_entity.id
_entity.type
_entity.pdbx_description
1 polymer ?
#
loop_
_entity_poly.entity_id
_entity_poly.type
_entity_poly.pdbx_seq_one_letter_code
_entity_poly.pdbx_strand_id
1 'polypeptide(L)'
;MDRQGRTTCRWCARTVGQWTCPECGGHALRMAAVGSTRTGEELGRAFPGIPVVVSGAREAHGVVDEVDGSPRLVVSTPGAEPVAEGGYRAVLLLDGGVLSSRPDLGAAGEALRQWTNAAVLAAPSARVILLGRPDPVVAQALVRWDHAGFARRELIERAELHLPPAWRVARLDGPVRGVESLLAQAEADGFEVLGPVAPPPVHGQVAPGGARALVRAPLTRGRALANMLGVRLRDRSARREEPVRVEMDPTRLW
;
A
#
# COMPACT_ATOMS: atom_id res chain seq x y z
N MET A 1 -13.95 -0.77 -7.17
CA MET A 1 -14.43 -1.45 -8.39
C MET A 1 -13.28 -1.50 -9.37
N ASP A 2 -13.17 -2.58 -10.15
CA ASP A 2 -12.23 -2.63 -11.25
C ASP A 2 -12.72 -1.76 -12.43
N ARG A 3 -11.93 -1.66 -13.52
CA ARG A 3 -12.31 -0.88 -14.71
C ARG A 3 -13.58 -1.39 -15.42
N GLN A 4 -14.09 -2.58 -15.04
CA GLN A 4 -15.29 -3.19 -15.58
C GLN A 4 -16.48 -3.11 -14.59
N GLY A 5 -16.35 -2.28 -13.54
CA GLY A 5 -17.38 -2.08 -12.53
C GLY A 5 -17.57 -3.24 -11.53
N ARG A 6 -16.68 -4.25 -11.55
CA ARG A 6 -16.77 -5.38 -10.62
C ARG A 6 -16.13 -5.03 -9.28
N THR A 7 -16.78 -5.43 -8.20
CA THR A 7 -16.26 -5.26 -6.84
C THR A 7 -15.14 -6.27 -6.58
N THR A 8 -13.99 -5.80 -6.15
CA THR A 8 -12.84 -6.65 -5.77
C THR A 8 -12.46 -6.43 -4.31
N CYS A 9 -12.05 -7.49 -3.64
CA CYS A 9 -11.51 -7.39 -2.29
C CYS A 9 -10.20 -6.60 -2.31
N ARG A 10 -10.08 -5.57 -1.49
CA ARG A 10 -8.84 -4.78 -1.38
C ARG A 10 -7.70 -5.55 -0.72
N TRP A 11 -8.04 -6.60 0.04
CA TRP A 11 -7.07 -7.43 0.73
C TRP A 11 -6.39 -8.45 -0.19
N CYS A 12 -7.18 -9.27 -0.88
CA CYS A 12 -6.67 -10.39 -1.68
C CYS A 12 -6.93 -10.25 -3.19
N ALA A 13 -7.41 -9.10 -3.64
CA ALA A 13 -7.79 -8.79 -5.02
C ALA A 13 -8.85 -9.75 -5.64
N ARG A 14 -9.41 -10.70 -4.87
CA ARG A 14 -10.47 -11.58 -5.36
C ARG A 14 -11.69 -10.78 -5.78
N THR A 15 -12.22 -11.09 -6.93
CA THR A 15 -13.51 -10.53 -7.37
C THR A 15 -14.62 -11.05 -6.46
N VAL A 16 -15.41 -10.13 -5.92
CA VAL A 16 -16.60 -10.44 -5.15
C VAL A 16 -17.71 -10.73 -6.16
N GLY A 17 -18.18 -11.98 -6.21
CA GLY A 17 -19.31 -12.36 -7.05
C GLY A 17 -20.65 -11.85 -6.49
N GLN A 18 -21.69 -12.64 -6.59
CA GLN A 18 -22.97 -12.34 -5.92
C GLN A 18 -22.79 -12.49 -4.41
N TRP A 19 -22.55 -11.34 -3.76
CA TRP A 19 -22.41 -11.29 -2.29
C TRP A 19 -23.77 -10.97 -1.67
N THR A 20 -24.09 -11.70 -0.62
CA THR A 20 -25.29 -11.47 0.19
C THR A 20 -24.86 -11.22 1.64
N CYS A 21 -25.39 -10.18 2.25
CA CYS A 21 -25.14 -9.89 3.65
C CYS A 21 -25.73 -11.00 4.54
N PRO A 22 -24.94 -11.65 5.40
CA PRO A 22 -25.47 -12.71 6.28
C PRO A 22 -26.45 -12.17 7.34
N GLU A 23 -26.41 -10.89 7.65
CA GLU A 23 -27.27 -10.26 8.67
C GLU A 23 -28.63 -9.84 8.11
N CYS A 24 -28.66 -9.20 6.92
CA CYS A 24 -29.88 -8.59 6.39
C CYS A 24 -30.32 -9.12 5.04
N GLY A 25 -29.60 -10.06 4.45
CA GLY A 25 -29.87 -10.60 3.10
C GLY A 25 -29.64 -9.62 1.95
N GLY A 26 -29.25 -8.38 2.22
CA GLY A 26 -29.00 -7.36 1.21
C GLY A 26 -27.78 -7.63 0.34
N HIS A 27 -27.80 -7.12 -0.91
CA HIS A 27 -26.70 -7.28 -1.88
C HIS A 27 -25.86 -6.02 -2.06
N ALA A 28 -26.19 -4.93 -1.35
CA ALA A 28 -25.49 -3.66 -1.46
C ALA A 28 -24.18 -3.67 -0.66
N LEU A 29 -23.05 -3.51 -1.34
CA LEU A 29 -21.74 -3.32 -0.72
C LEU A 29 -21.49 -1.83 -0.49
N ARG A 30 -21.10 -1.48 0.74
CA ARG A 30 -20.70 -0.12 1.07
C ARG A 30 -19.23 0.08 0.70
N MET A 31 -18.95 1.18 0.01
CA MET A 31 -17.55 1.57 -0.23
C MET A 31 -16.86 1.85 1.10
N ALA A 32 -15.70 1.24 1.32
CA ALA A 32 -14.92 1.43 2.54
C ALA A 32 -14.26 2.82 2.63
N ALA A 33 -14.08 3.49 1.49
CA ALA A 33 -13.58 4.85 1.40
C ALA A 33 -14.42 5.66 0.41
N VAL A 34 -14.71 6.89 0.77
CA VAL A 34 -15.40 7.85 -0.08
C VAL A 34 -14.36 8.63 -0.88
N GLY A 35 -14.57 8.87 -2.17
CA GLY A 35 -13.65 9.68 -2.99
C GLY A 35 -13.67 11.15 -2.56
N SER A 36 -12.57 11.86 -2.84
CA SER A 36 -12.40 13.30 -2.55
C SER A 36 -13.49 14.16 -3.14
N THR A 37 -13.88 13.93 -4.39
CA THR A 37 -15.00 14.64 -5.06
C THR A 37 -16.27 14.54 -4.25
N ARG A 38 -16.69 13.33 -3.89
CA ARG A 38 -17.93 13.13 -3.13
C ARG A 38 -17.84 13.72 -1.72
N THR A 39 -16.68 13.61 -1.06
CA THR A 39 -16.45 14.27 0.23
C THR A 39 -16.60 15.79 0.08
N GLY A 40 -16.03 16.39 -0.98
CA GLY A 40 -16.17 17.80 -1.28
C GLY A 40 -17.64 18.23 -1.49
N GLU A 41 -18.41 17.45 -2.24
CA GLU A 41 -19.84 17.69 -2.45
C GLU A 41 -20.66 17.60 -1.15
N GLU A 42 -20.39 16.60 -0.31
CA GLU A 42 -21.06 16.43 0.98
C GLU A 42 -20.75 17.59 1.94
N LEU A 43 -19.48 18.03 1.97
CA LEU A 43 -19.08 19.20 2.76
C LEU A 43 -19.68 20.50 2.24
N GLY A 44 -19.74 20.70 0.91
CA GLY A 44 -20.38 21.88 0.32
C GLY A 44 -21.88 21.99 0.67
N ARG A 45 -22.56 20.84 0.77
CA ARG A 45 -23.97 20.80 1.22
C ARG A 45 -24.11 21.03 2.72
N ALA A 46 -23.17 20.50 3.52
CA ALA A 46 -23.20 20.64 4.98
C ALA A 46 -22.84 22.06 5.46
N PHE A 47 -22.03 22.78 4.67
CA PHE A 47 -21.57 24.14 4.99
C PHE A 47 -21.88 25.11 3.85
N PRO A 48 -23.18 25.47 3.65
CA PRO A 48 -23.56 26.37 2.57
C PRO A 48 -22.91 27.75 2.74
N GLY A 49 -22.37 28.28 1.65
CA GLY A 49 -21.68 29.58 1.65
C GLY A 49 -20.17 29.53 1.97
N ILE A 50 -19.65 28.35 2.34
CA ILE A 50 -18.20 28.16 2.50
C ILE A 50 -17.64 27.53 1.22
N PRO A 51 -16.64 28.16 0.57
CA PRO A 51 -15.98 27.57 -0.60
C PRO A 51 -15.33 26.24 -0.27
N VAL A 52 -15.45 25.25 -1.18
CA VAL A 52 -14.79 23.95 -1.07
C VAL A 52 -13.80 23.81 -2.23
N VAL A 53 -12.55 23.59 -1.91
CA VAL A 53 -11.47 23.27 -2.86
C VAL A 53 -11.20 21.78 -2.80
N VAL A 54 -11.17 21.11 -3.95
CA VAL A 54 -10.83 19.68 -4.06
C VAL A 54 -9.52 19.58 -4.83
N SER A 55 -8.48 19.00 -4.21
CA SER A 55 -7.15 18.85 -4.77
C SER A 55 -6.77 17.39 -4.93
N GLY A 56 -6.32 17.00 -6.11
CA GLY A 56 -5.90 15.63 -6.40
C GLY A 56 -5.59 15.42 -7.88
N ALA A 57 -4.69 14.51 -8.20
CA ALA A 57 -4.24 14.26 -9.57
C ALA A 57 -5.36 13.80 -10.55
N ARG A 58 -6.48 13.32 -10.03
CA ARG A 58 -7.65 12.87 -10.81
C ARG A 58 -8.85 13.78 -10.69
N GLU A 59 -8.72 14.89 -9.97
CA GLU A 59 -9.78 15.86 -9.79
C GLU A 59 -9.87 16.82 -10.97
N ALA A 60 -11.01 17.47 -11.17
CA ALA A 60 -11.29 18.33 -12.31
C ALA A 60 -10.28 19.49 -12.44
N HIS A 61 -9.82 20.02 -11.30
CA HIS A 61 -8.83 21.12 -11.27
C HIS A 61 -7.40 20.64 -11.03
N GLY A 62 -7.17 19.30 -10.99
CA GLY A 62 -5.85 18.72 -10.72
C GLY A 62 -5.37 18.95 -9.29
N VAL A 63 -4.04 18.98 -9.14
CA VAL A 63 -3.38 19.28 -7.86
C VAL A 63 -3.31 20.81 -7.72
N VAL A 64 -3.75 21.30 -6.57
CA VAL A 64 -3.64 22.70 -6.16
C VAL A 64 -2.44 22.83 -5.24
N ASP A 65 -1.51 23.72 -5.55
CA ASP A 65 -0.27 23.85 -4.76
C ASP A 65 -0.46 24.73 -3.52
N GLU A 66 -1.22 25.84 -3.65
CA GLU A 66 -1.39 26.81 -2.59
C GLU A 66 -2.82 27.33 -2.50
N VAL A 67 -3.23 27.75 -1.31
CA VAL A 67 -4.49 28.46 -1.06
C VAL A 67 -4.24 29.67 -0.17
N ASP A 68 -4.94 30.77 -0.44
CA ASP A 68 -4.87 31.97 0.37
C ASP A 68 -5.51 31.80 1.77
N GLY A 69 -5.35 32.79 2.66
CA GLY A 69 -5.84 32.75 4.04
C GLY A 69 -7.35 32.93 4.20
N SER A 70 -8.14 33.03 3.11
CA SER A 70 -9.61 33.16 3.23
C SER A 70 -10.27 31.88 3.73
N PRO A 71 -11.38 32.00 4.50
CA PRO A 71 -12.09 30.83 5.03
C PRO A 71 -12.59 29.90 3.94
N ARG A 72 -12.18 28.64 3.97
CA ARG A 72 -12.59 27.59 3.03
C ARG A 72 -12.41 26.20 3.60
N LEU A 73 -13.03 25.23 2.98
CA LEU A 73 -12.77 23.81 3.19
C LEU A 73 -11.87 23.29 2.07
N VAL A 74 -10.83 22.56 2.42
CA VAL A 74 -9.95 21.90 1.46
C VAL A 74 -10.07 20.40 1.64
N VAL A 75 -10.34 19.69 0.55
CA VAL A 75 -10.36 18.22 0.50
C VAL A 75 -9.25 17.81 -0.43
N SER A 76 -8.29 17.03 0.05
CA SER A 76 -7.18 16.58 -0.77
C SER A 76 -7.02 15.05 -0.74
N THR A 77 -6.51 14.51 -1.82
CA THR A 77 -5.96 13.15 -1.80
C THR A 77 -4.55 13.18 -1.21
N PRO A 78 -4.09 12.11 -0.51
CA PRO A 78 -2.74 12.07 0.07
C PRO A 78 -1.64 12.44 -0.93
N GLY A 79 -0.82 13.42 -0.59
CA GLY A 79 0.26 13.96 -1.42
C GLY A 79 -0.15 15.09 -2.36
N ALA A 80 -1.40 15.57 -2.27
CA ALA A 80 -1.93 16.69 -3.04
C ALA A 80 -2.48 17.80 -2.12
N GLU A 81 -2.02 17.84 -0.87
CA GLU A 81 -2.44 18.83 0.11
C GLU A 81 -1.86 20.21 -0.24
N PRO A 82 -2.69 21.24 -0.52
CA PRO A 82 -2.20 22.59 -0.76
C PRO A 82 -1.57 23.20 0.50
N VAL A 83 -0.58 24.04 0.33
CA VAL A 83 -0.07 24.89 1.41
C VAL A 83 -1.06 26.05 1.61
N ALA A 84 -1.55 26.20 2.85
CA ALA A 84 -2.43 27.31 3.18
C ALA A 84 -1.64 28.47 3.79
N GLU A 85 -1.91 29.69 3.35
CA GLU A 85 -1.35 30.89 3.98
C GLU A 85 -1.74 30.95 5.46
N GLY A 86 -0.73 30.98 6.34
CA GLY A 86 -0.90 30.93 7.80
C GLY A 86 -1.26 29.57 8.39
N GLY A 87 -1.28 28.53 7.56
CA GLY A 87 -1.60 27.16 7.95
C GLY A 87 -3.08 26.86 8.19
N TYR A 88 -3.45 25.61 8.21
CA TYR A 88 -4.85 25.16 8.42
C TYR A 88 -5.26 25.29 9.90
N ARG A 89 -6.47 25.81 10.16
CA ARG A 89 -7.05 25.93 11.51
C ARG A 89 -7.49 24.60 12.11
N ALA A 90 -7.72 23.60 11.27
CA ALA A 90 -7.93 22.20 11.64
C ALA A 90 -7.52 21.29 10.48
N VAL A 91 -7.01 20.10 10.79
CA VAL A 91 -6.68 19.05 9.83
C VAL A 91 -7.40 17.77 10.23
N LEU A 92 -8.18 17.21 9.31
CA LEU A 92 -8.90 15.95 9.49
C LEU A 92 -8.25 14.88 8.62
N LEU A 93 -7.65 13.90 9.25
CA LEU A 93 -7.05 12.73 8.58
C LEU A 93 -8.10 11.63 8.48
N LEU A 94 -8.71 11.49 7.32
CA LEU A 94 -9.81 10.56 7.09
C LEU A 94 -9.30 9.15 6.77
N ASP A 95 -10.17 8.15 6.90
CA ASP A 95 -9.92 6.76 6.48
C ASP A 95 -8.67 6.10 7.12
N GLY A 96 -8.34 6.45 8.35
CA GLY A 96 -7.14 5.98 9.04
C GLY A 96 -6.94 4.46 8.98
N GLY A 97 -8.01 3.69 9.22
CA GLY A 97 -7.96 2.23 9.13
C GLY A 97 -7.70 1.70 7.72
N VAL A 98 -8.25 2.37 6.69
CA VAL A 98 -8.05 1.95 5.29
C VAL A 98 -6.61 2.15 4.84
N LEU A 99 -5.96 3.22 5.29
CA LEU A 99 -4.58 3.53 4.92
C LEU A 99 -3.58 2.64 5.66
N SER A 100 -3.74 2.46 6.98
CA SER A 100 -2.78 1.72 7.82
C SER A 100 -2.91 0.19 7.76
N SER A 101 -4.07 -0.35 7.32
CA SER A 101 -4.34 -1.80 7.31
C SER A 101 -4.31 -2.43 5.92
N ARG A 102 -3.62 -1.83 4.95
CA ARG A 102 -3.41 -2.46 3.64
C ARG A 102 -2.49 -3.66 3.79
N PRO A 103 -2.70 -4.76 3.02
CA PRO A 103 -1.85 -5.96 3.05
C PRO A 103 -0.54 -5.71 2.29
N ASP A 104 0.24 -4.80 2.78
CA ASP A 104 1.48 -4.31 2.17
C ASP A 104 2.45 -3.98 3.30
N LEU A 105 3.67 -4.47 3.23
CA LEU A 105 4.69 -4.24 4.25
C LEU A 105 4.97 -2.75 4.49
N GLY A 106 4.79 -1.91 3.49
CA GLY A 106 4.98 -0.47 3.58
C GLY A 106 3.77 0.29 4.11
N ALA A 107 2.59 -0.34 4.26
CA ALA A 107 1.33 0.35 4.51
C ALA A 107 1.33 1.21 5.77
N ALA A 108 1.84 0.69 6.87
CA ALA A 108 1.89 1.39 8.15
C ALA A 108 2.83 2.62 8.10
N GLY A 109 4.04 2.45 7.57
CA GLY A 109 5.00 3.55 7.39
C GLY A 109 4.52 4.59 6.40
N GLU A 110 3.88 4.19 5.31
CA GLU A 110 3.31 5.09 4.32
C GLU A 110 2.13 5.88 4.90
N ALA A 111 1.25 5.25 5.68
CA ALA A 111 0.17 5.94 6.38
C ALA A 111 0.72 6.99 7.35
N LEU A 112 1.72 6.63 8.16
CA LEU A 112 2.37 7.56 9.08
C LEU A 112 2.97 8.75 8.32
N ARG A 113 3.70 8.51 7.23
CA ARG A 113 4.29 9.55 6.39
C ARG A 113 3.23 10.51 5.82
N GLN A 114 2.14 9.96 5.25
CA GLN A 114 1.05 10.76 4.69
C GLN A 114 0.35 11.61 5.77
N TRP A 115 0.05 11.03 6.92
CA TRP A 115 -0.58 11.76 8.02
C TRP A 115 0.34 12.85 8.58
N THR A 116 1.63 12.59 8.67
CA THR A 116 2.62 13.58 9.08
C THR A 116 2.68 14.74 8.10
N ASN A 117 2.74 14.46 6.78
CA ASN A 117 2.78 15.48 5.76
C ASN A 117 1.56 16.42 5.82
N ALA A 118 0.37 15.86 6.03
CA ALA A 118 -0.83 16.68 6.21
C ALA A 118 -0.82 17.42 7.55
N ALA A 119 -0.36 16.79 8.64
CA ALA A 119 -0.35 17.38 9.97
C ALA A 119 0.58 18.59 10.09
N VAL A 120 1.72 18.61 9.38
CA VAL A 120 2.66 19.75 9.42
C VAL A 120 2.11 21.02 8.75
N LEU A 121 1.04 20.90 7.96
CA LEU A 121 0.36 22.04 7.35
C LEU A 121 -0.60 22.75 8.31
N ALA A 122 -0.83 22.20 9.50
CA ALA A 122 -1.65 22.83 10.54
C ALA A 122 -0.96 24.09 11.09
N ALA A 123 -1.75 25.13 11.32
CA ALA A 123 -1.27 26.33 12.00
C ALA A 123 -0.86 26.00 13.46
N PRO A 124 0.01 26.80 14.09
CA PRO A 124 0.30 26.65 15.53
C PRO A 124 -0.99 26.56 16.35
N SER A 125 -1.09 25.60 17.25
CA SER A 125 -2.28 25.31 18.08
C SER A 125 -3.53 24.82 17.34
N ALA A 126 -3.48 24.59 16.04
CA ALA A 126 -4.57 23.96 15.31
C ALA A 126 -4.75 22.47 15.71
N ARG A 127 -5.97 21.97 15.59
CA ARG A 127 -6.27 20.59 15.92
C ARG A 127 -6.01 19.69 14.72
N VAL A 128 -5.26 18.61 14.95
CA VAL A 128 -5.13 17.48 13.99
C VAL A 128 -5.93 16.31 14.54
N ILE A 129 -6.88 15.80 13.76
CA ILE A 129 -7.81 14.74 14.19
C ILE A 129 -7.69 13.58 13.23
N LEU A 130 -7.27 12.42 13.73
CA LEU A 130 -7.23 11.16 12.97
C LEU A 130 -8.55 10.41 13.16
N LEU A 131 -9.25 10.14 12.05
CA LEU A 131 -10.57 9.53 12.01
C LEU A 131 -10.52 8.11 11.41
N GLY A 132 -11.51 7.30 11.76
CA GLY A 132 -11.58 5.89 11.41
C GLY A 132 -10.95 5.02 12.51
N ARG A 133 -10.65 3.76 12.18
CA ARG A 133 -9.97 2.81 13.08
C ARG A 133 -8.53 2.59 12.61
N PRO A 134 -7.62 3.53 12.85
CA PRO A 134 -6.23 3.37 12.47
C PRO A 134 -5.57 2.25 13.28
N ASP A 135 -4.48 1.70 12.75
CA ASP A 135 -3.60 0.85 13.53
C ASP A 135 -3.11 1.63 14.77
N PRO A 136 -3.26 1.07 16.00
CA PRO A 136 -2.92 1.78 17.23
C PRO A 136 -1.44 2.16 17.33
N VAL A 137 -0.54 1.33 16.81
CA VAL A 137 0.92 1.59 16.85
C VAL A 137 1.26 2.79 15.98
N VAL A 138 0.67 2.84 14.77
CA VAL A 138 0.87 3.95 13.83
C VAL A 138 0.25 5.24 14.38
N ALA A 139 -0.97 5.16 14.94
CA ALA A 139 -1.64 6.31 15.56
C ALA A 139 -0.82 6.88 16.73
N GLN A 140 -0.29 6.02 17.59
CA GLN A 140 0.57 6.46 18.71
C GLN A 140 1.89 7.08 18.23
N ALA A 141 2.47 6.56 17.15
CA ALA A 141 3.68 7.16 16.56
C ALA A 141 3.40 8.58 16.03
N LEU A 142 2.25 8.79 15.39
CA LEU A 142 1.83 10.12 14.94
C LEU A 142 1.62 11.08 16.13
N VAL A 143 0.84 10.67 17.15
CA VAL A 143 0.54 11.51 18.31
C VAL A 143 1.80 11.92 19.08
N ARG A 144 2.76 11.02 19.21
CA ARG A 144 4.04 11.27 19.89
C ARG A 144 5.10 11.90 19.00
N TRP A 145 4.83 12.00 17.71
CA TRP A 145 5.80 12.44 16.69
C TRP A 145 7.07 11.55 16.67
N ASP A 146 6.89 10.24 17.01
CA ASP A 146 7.97 9.27 17.19
C ASP A 146 8.16 8.38 15.95
N HIS A 147 8.57 8.98 14.84
CA HIS A 147 8.88 8.27 13.59
C HIS A 147 10.07 7.34 13.76
N ALA A 148 11.09 7.76 14.51
CA ALA A 148 12.29 6.95 14.72
C ALA A 148 12.00 5.69 15.55
N GLY A 149 11.19 5.82 16.62
CA GLY A 149 10.77 4.68 17.42
C GLY A 149 9.87 3.73 16.64
N PHE A 150 8.96 4.27 15.80
CA PHE A 150 8.16 3.46 14.89
C PHE A 150 9.04 2.64 13.93
N ALA A 151 9.96 3.30 13.21
CA ALA A 151 10.86 2.64 12.26
C ALA A 151 11.74 1.57 12.93
N ARG A 152 12.17 1.80 14.17
CA ARG A 152 12.98 0.85 14.94
C ARG A 152 12.19 -0.40 15.31
N ARG A 153 10.94 -0.26 15.75
CA ARG A 153 10.04 -1.39 16.04
C ARG A 153 9.76 -2.20 14.76
N GLU A 154 9.39 -1.55 13.68
CA GLU A 154 9.21 -2.18 12.37
C GLU A 154 10.45 -2.99 11.95
N LEU A 155 11.63 -2.43 12.12
CA LEU A 155 12.88 -3.10 11.74
C LEU A 155 13.13 -4.37 12.57
N ILE A 156 12.85 -4.33 13.87
CA ILE A 156 12.97 -5.50 14.75
C ILE A 156 12.00 -6.60 14.33
N GLU A 157 10.73 -6.28 14.15
CA GLU A 157 9.70 -7.23 13.71
C GLU A 157 10.04 -7.85 12.34
N ARG A 158 10.57 -7.04 11.42
CA ARG A 158 10.98 -7.54 10.11
C ARG A 158 12.21 -8.41 10.16
N ALA A 159 13.13 -8.16 11.09
CA ALA A 159 14.28 -9.03 11.31
C ALA A 159 13.83 -10.40 11.82
N GLU A 160 12.91 -10.46 12.77
CA GLU A 160 12.35 -11.70 13.31
C GLU A 160 11.59 -12.52 12.23
N LEU A 161 10.92 -11.81 11.31
CA LEU A 161 10.14 -12.45 10.23
C LEU A 161 10.95 -12.68 8.95
N HIS A 162 12.25 -12.37 8.94
CA HIS A 162 13.12 -12.46 7.77
C HIS A 162 12.59 -11.68 6.56
N LEU A 163 12.15 -10.43 6.81
CA LEU A 163 11.53 -9.56 5.81
C LEU A 163 12.39 -8.30 5.51
N PRO A 164 12.19 -7.67 4.34
CA PRO A 164 12.87 -6.41 4.03
C PRO A 164 12.47 -5.27 4.99
N PRO A 165 13.38 -4.35 5.31
CA PRO A 165 14.76 -4.21 4.83
C PRO A 165 15.78 -4.97 5.67
N ALA A 166 15.38 -5.67 6.74
CA ALA A 166 16.30 -6.42 7.61
C ALA A 166 16.91 -7.65 6.91
N TRP A 167 16.19 -8.22 5.95
CA TRP A 167 16.63 -9.30 5.08
C TRP A 167 16.50 -8.90 3.62
N ARG A 168 17.27 -9.55 2.76
CA ARG A 168 17.11 -9.46 1.29
C ARG A 168 16.07 -10.47 0.85
N VAL A 169 15.19 -10.04 -0.03
CA VAL A 169 14.14 -10.91 -0.57
C VAL A 169 14.10 -10.79 -2.08
N ALA A 170 14.04 -11.94 -2.75
CA ALA A 170 13.76 -12.01 -4.18
C ALA A 170 12.35 -12.59 -4.37
N ARG A 171 11.50 -11.90 -5.12
CA ARG A 171 10.21 -12.40 -5.58
C ARG A 171 10.37 -13.01 -6.96
N LEU A 172 9.89 -14.24 -7.10
CA LEU A 172 9.86 -14.99 -8.36
C LEU A 172 8.42 -15.09 -8.85
N ASP A 173 8.18 -14.70 -10.08
CA ASP A 173 6.87 -14.81 -10.76
C ASP A 173 7.06 -15.51 -12.10
N GLY A 174 6.31 -16.58 -12.37
CA GLY A 174 6.43 -17.30 -13.63
C GLY A 174 5.67 -18.62 -13.66
N PRO A 175 5.93 -19.46 -14.67
CA PRO A 175 5.36 -20.80 -14.73
C PRO A 175 5.80 -21.65 -13.54
N VAL A 176 4.88 -22.49 -13.01
CA VAL A 176 5.10 -23.31 -11.79
C VAL A 176 6.43 -24.08 -11.87
N ARG A 177 6.68 -24.82 -12.95
CA ARG A 177 7.91 -25.60 -13.11
C ARG A 177 9.17 -24.76 -13.10
N GLY A 178 9.11 -23.55 -13.68
CA GLY A 178 10.24 -22.62 -13.69
C GLY A 178 10.56 -22.06 -12.31
N VAL A 179 9.53 -21.70 -11.57
CA VAL A 179 9.65 -21.21 -10.19
C VAL A 179 10.17 -22.34 -9.28
N GLU A 180 9.58 -23.53 -9.32
CA GLU A 180 10.02 -24.71 -8.53
C GLU A 180 11.48 -25.06 -8.78
N SER A 181 11.93 -25.05 -10.04
CA SER A 181 13.33 -25.30 -10.39
C SER A 181 14.29 -24.29 -9.73
N LEU A 182 13.91 -23.01 -9.71
CA LEU A 182 14.73 -21.98 -9.06
C LEU A 182 14.70 -22.09 -7.53
N LEU A 183 13.56 -22.46 -6.95
CA LEU A 183 13.46 -22.70 -5.51
C LEU A 183 14.33 -23.86 -5.07
N ALA A 184 14.29 -25.00 -5.76
CA ALA A 184 15.13 -26.16 -5.44
C ALA A 184 16.62 -25.81 -5.47
N GLN A 185 17.05 -24.97 -6.40
CA GLN A 185 18.43 -24.50 -6.48
C GLN A 185 18.77 -23.53 -5.34
N ALA A 186 17.85 -22.64 -5.00
CA ALA A 186 18.03 -21.72 -3.89
C ALA A 186 18.15 -22.47 -2.54
N GLU A 187 17.34 -23.49 -2.32
CA GLU A 187 17.43 -24.35 -1.14
C GLU A 187 18.76 -25.11 -1.08
N ALA A 188 19.21 -25.69 -2.22
CA ALA A 188 20.49 -26.37 -2.31
C ALA A 188 21.68 -25.43 -1.98
N ASP A 189 21.57 -24.15 -2.33
CA ASP A 189 22.55 -23.11 -2.00
C ASP A 189 22.37 -22.55 -0.57
N GLY A 190 21.42 -23.10 0.23
CA GLY A 190 21.14 -22.74 1.62
C GLY A 190 20.46 -21.40 1.81
N PHE A 191 19.62 -20.99 0.85
CA PHE A 191 18.70 -19.88 1.00
C PHE A 191 17.36 -20.34 1.53
N GLU A 192 16.66 -19.46 2.24
CA GLU A 192 15.28 -19.74 2.68
C GLU A 192 14.29 -19.47 1.55
N VAL A 193 13.32 -20.36 1.40
CA VAL A 193 12.28 -20.22 0.37
C VAL A 193 10.87 -20.23 0.98
N LEU A 194 9.95 -19.51 0.36
CA LEU A 194 8.53 -19.50 0.68
C LEU A 194 7.72 -19.66 -0.60
N GLY A 195 6.77 -20.57 -0.59
CA GLY A 195 5.95 -20.91 -1.76
C GLY A 195 6.38 -22.23 -2.39
N PRO A 196 6.00 -22.51 -3.65
CA PRO A 196 5.23 -21.65 -4.53
C PRO A 196 3.76 -21.55 -4.14
N VAL A 197 3.15 -20.40 -4.44
CA VAL A 197 1.72 -20.16 -4.31
C VAL A 197 1.15 -19.61 -5.61
N ALA A 198 -0.16 -19.71 -5.83
CA ALA A 198 -0.80 -19.04 -6.94
C ALA A 198 -0.59 -17.52 -6.82
N PRO A 199 -0.20 -16.82 -7.90
CA PRO A 199 -0.05 -15.38 -7.86
C PRO A 199 -1.40 -14.71 -7.59
N PRO A 200 -1.42 -13.52 -6.94
CA PRO A 200 -2.67 -12.79 -6.76
C PRO A 200 -3.30 -12.49 -8.12
N PRO A 201 -4.63 -12.48 -8.20
CA PRO A 201 -5.32 -12.20 -9.44
C PRO A 201 -5.01 -10.78 -9.93
N VAL A 202 -4.62 -10.66 -11.20
CA VAL A 202 -4.49 -9.37 -11.89
C VAL A 202 -5.80 -9.10 -12.61
N HIS A 203 -6.46 -7.97 -12.31
CA HIS A 203 -7.80 -7.64 -12.83
C HIS A 203 -8.85 -8.75 -12.60
N GLY A 204 -8.72 -9.48 -11.48
CA GLY A 204 -9.65 -10.54 -11.11
C GLY A 204 -9.40 -11.89 -11.80
N GLN A 205 -8.34 -12.02 -12.60
CA GLN A 205 -7.93 -13.28 -13.24
C GLN A 205 -6.63 -13.77 -12.63
N VAL A 206 -6.60 -15.05 -12.25
CA VAL A 206 -5.38 -15.76 -11.88
C VAL A 206 -4.79 -16.32 -13.18
N ALA A 207 -3.51 -16.05 -13.46
CA ALA A 207 -2.84 -16.64 -14.62
C ALA A 207 -2.82 -18.17 -14.47
N PRO A 208 -3.42 -18.92 -15.39
CA PRO A 208 -3.40 -20.39 -15.32
C PRO A 208 -1.94 -20.89 -15.34
N GLY A 209 -1.59 -21.78 -14.42
CA GLY A 209 -0.24 -22.34 -14.34
C GLY A 209 0.86 -21.36 -13.88
N GLY A 210 0.49 -20.17 -13.42
CA GLY A 210 1.42 -19.22 -12.81
C GLY A 210 1.70 -19.54 -11.34
N ALA A 211 2.92 -19.27 -10.90
CA ALA A 211 3.36 -19.37 -9.51
C ALA A 211 4.10 -18.11 -9.07
N ARG A 212 3.98 -17.82 -7.79
CA ARG A 212 4.78 -16.82 -7.07
C ARG A 212 5.50 -17.48 -5.93
N ALA A 213 6.74 -17.09 -5.72
CA ALA A 213 7.53 -17.53 -4.58
C ALA A 213 8.48 -16.44 -4.10
N LEU A 214 9.02 -16.60 -2.89
CA LEU A 214 10.04 -15.74 -2.34
C LEU A 214 11.27 -16.57 -1.99
N VAL A 215 12.45 -15.99 -2.24
CA VAL A 215 13.72 -16.48 -1.74
C VAL A 215 14.31 -15.42 -0.82
N ARG A 216 14.73 -15.80 0.38
CA ARG A 216 15.19 -14.87 1.43
C ARG A 216 16.62 -15.17 1.84
N ALA A 217 17.36 -14.12 2.16
CA ALA A 217 18.72 -14.22 2.65
C ALA A 217 19.03 -13.11 3.66
N PRO A 218 19.87 -13.35 4.68
CA PRO A 218 20.39 -12.28 5.51
C PRO A 218 21.17 -11.28 4.66
N LEU A 219 21.25 -10.02 5.09
CA LEU A 219 21.90 -8.94 4.33
C LEU A 219 23.32 -9.31 3.87
N THR A 220 24.07 -10.03 4.69
CA THR A 220 25.43 -10.49 4.39
C THR A 220 25.51 -11.43 3.19
N ARG A 221 24.42 -12.15 2.87
CA ARG A 221 24.32 -13.08 1.74
C ARG A 221 23.55 -12.52 0.55
N GLY A 222 23.08 -11.27 0.63
CA GLY A 222 22.25 -10.67 -0.41
C GLY A 222 22.90 -10.64 -1.80
N ARG A 223 24.22 -10.35 -1.86
CA ARG A 223 24.98 -10.39 -3.12
C ARG A 223 25.08 -11.81 -3.69
N ALA A 224 25.26 -12.81 -2.83
CA ALA A 224 25.28 -14.21 -3.26
C ALA A 224 23.95 -14.65 -3.83
N LEU A 225 22.82 -14.27 -3.19
CA LEU A 225 21.47 -14.51 -3.70
C LEU A 225 21.26 -13.88 -5.09
N ALA A 226 21.58 -12.60 -5.24
CA ALA A 226 21.43 -11.91 -6.52
C ALA A 226 22.28 -12.53 -7.64
N ASN A 227 23.53 -12.91 -7.33
CA ASN A 227 24.43 -13.57 -8.30
C ASN A 227 23.89 -14.94 -8.70
N MET A 228 23.47 -15.77 -7.75
CA MET A 228 22.88 -17.08 -8.02
C MET A 228 21.69 -16.96 -8.96
N LEU A 229 20.72 -16.13 -8.61
CA LEU A 229 19.52 -15.91 -9.44
C LEU A 229 19.90 -15.38 -10.83
N GLY A 230 20.84 -14.43 -10.91
CA GLY A 230 21.31 -13.88 -12.18
C GLY A 230 21.97 -14.93 -13.10
N VAL A 231 22.78 -15.85 -12.54
CA VAL A 231 23.36 -16.96 -13.30
C VAL A 231 22.26 -17.87 -13.82
N ARG A 232 21.36 -18.31 -12.95
CA ARG A 232 20.28 -19.24 -13.32
C ARG A 232 19.34 -18.67 -14.39
N LEU A 233 19.01 -17.38 -14.30
CA LEU A 233 18.17 -16.72 -15.31
C LEU A 233 18.86 -16.68 -16.68
N ARG A 234 20.18 -16.44 -16.72
CA ARG A 234 20.95 -16.48 -17.97
C ARG A 234 20.98 -17.90 -18.58
N ASP A 235 21.21 -18.93 -17.74
CA ASP A 235 21.21 -20.33 -18.18
C ASP A 235 19.84 -20.73 -18.76
N ARG A 236 18.74 -20.34 -18.09
CA ARG A 236 17.37 -20.55 -18.57
C ARG A 236 17.13 -19.86 -19.91
N SER A 237 17.55 -18.61 -20.04
CA SER A 237 17.44 -17.84 -21.27
C SER A 237 18.21 -18.50 -22.42
N ALA A 238 19.44 -18.98 -22.17
CA ALA A 238 20.24 -19.68 -23.16
C ALA A 238 19.58 -20.99 -23.65
N ARG A 239 18.84 -21.67 -22.75
CA ARG A 239 18.08 -22.88 -23.07
C ARG A 239 16.70 -22.61 -23.66
N ARG A 240 16.33 -21.33 -23.84
CA ARG A 240 15.00 -20.89 -24.31
C ARG A 240 13.83 -21.42 -23.46
N GLU A 241 14.06 -21.58 -22.17
CA GLU A 241 13.02 -21.96 -21.22
C GLU A 241 12.04 -20.80 -20.99
N GLU A 242 10.82 -21.13 -20.55
CA GLU A 242 9.82 -20.10 -20.21
C GLU A 242 10.37 -19.12 -19.16
N PRO A 243 10.16 -17.81 -19.35
CA PRO A 243 10.76 -16.80 -18.50
C PRO A 243 10.17 -16.81 -17.07
N VAL A 244 11.04 -16.67 -16.07
CA VAL A 244 10.66 -16.35 -14.70
C VAL A 244 11.13 -14.92 -14.41
N ARG A 245 10.22 -14.08 -14.00
CA ARG A 245 10.54 -12.72 -13.55
C ARG A 245 11.07 -12.79 -12.12
N VAL A 246 12.19 -12.14 -11.89
CA VAL A 246 12.77 -11.98 -10.56
C VAL A 246 12.85 -10.49 -10.22
N GLU A 247 12.37 -10.13 -9.04
CA GLU A 247 12.45 -8.78 -8.51
C GLU A 247 13.10 -8.82 -7.13
N MET A 248 14.24 -8.13 -6.99
CA MET A 248 14.94 -8.03 -5.71
C MET A 248 14.31 -6.92 -4.86
N ASP A 249 14.11 -7.22 -3.58
CA ASP A 249 13.53 -6.34 -2.57
C ASP A 249 12.24 -5.64 -3.05
N PRO A 250 11.25 -6.41 -3.50
CA PRO A 250 10.02 -5.84 -4.03
C PRO A 250 9.28 -5.05 -2.95
N THR A 251 8.68 -3.95 -3.33
CA THR A 251 7.84 -3.14 -2.44
C THR A 251 6.57 -3.87 -2.01
N ARG A 252 6.11 -4.84 -2.82
CA ARG A 252 4.97 -5.70 -2.51
C ARG A 252 5.41 -7.15 -2.65
N LEU A 253 5.21 -7.93 -1.60
CA LEU A 253 5.57 -9.36 -1.61
C LEU A 253 4.47 -10.21 -2.27
N TRP A 254 3.23 -9.85 -2.06
CA TRP A 254 2.03 -10.59 -2.49
C TRP A 254 1.11 -9.78 -3.39
#